data_5bd646a95f9e3d7810a13b9e17458035
#
_entry.id   5bd646a95f9e3d7810a13b9e17458035
#
_cell.length_a   1.000
_cell.length_b   1.000
_cell.length_c   1.000
_cell.angle_alpha   90.00
_cell.angle_beta   90.00
_cell.angle_gamma   90.00
#
_symmetry.space_group_name_H-M   'P 1'
#
loop_
_entity.id
_entity.type
_entity.pdbx_description
1 polymer ?
#
loop_
_entity_poly.entity_id
_entity_poly.type
_entity_poly.pdbx_seq_one_letter_code
_entity_poly.pdbx_strand_id
1 'polypeptide(L)'
;MEQKFDFVEVTLEPEDYDKVKEVYRLHKEQASKLFDLSSNIVTDEDIMDYIKVRITYDIVLLAIDKETNHYSGCVILQDPIVYDDRIVNMECHLVVGKRYWGKNSRQIIFDCYKYLKDNMKPIDRLECSVPSNNYGIIKLLKDVGFKVEGTLKNKLIFRDKNNKPRHYNELIYSNINLGE
;
A
#
# COMPACT_ATOMS: atom_id res chain seq x y z
N MET A 1 14.01 -17.89 1.17
CA MET A 1 14.27 -16.94 2.28
C MET A 1 13.26 -17.20 3.38
N GLU A 2 13.70 -17.11 4.63
CA GLU A 2 12.80 -17.20 5.77
C GLU A 2 11.90 -15.95 5.83
N GLN A 3 10.63 -16.15 6.16
CA GLN A 3 9.66 -15.07 6.26
C GLN A 3 9.96 -14.23 7.49
N LYS A 4 10.20 -12.94 7.28
CA LYS A 4 10.53 -11.97 8.34
C LYS A 4 9.28 -11.28 8.90
N PHE A 5 8.27 -11.08 8.08
CA PHE A 5 7.05 -10.36 8.44
C PHE A 5 5.84 -11.29 8.40
N ASP A 6 5.02 -11.23 9.44
CA ASP A 6 3.68 -11.80 9.46
C ASP A 6 2.66 -10.71 9.09
N PHE A 7 1.45 -11.14 8.69
CA PHE A 7 0.38 -10.24 8.31
C PHE A 7 -0.87 -10.56 9.12
N VAL A 8 -1.53 -9.49 9.60
CA VAL A 8 -2.83 -9.60 10.26
C VAL A 8 -3.82 -8.68 9.58
N GLU A 9 -5.01 -9.19 9.33
CA GLU A 9 -6.10 -8.37 8.83
C GLU A 9 -6.60 -7.44 9.91
N VAL A 10 -7.05 -6.25 9.51
CA VAL A 10 -7.57 -5.20 10.39
C VAL A 10 -9.05 -5.03 10.11
N THR A 11 -9.86 -5.09 11.16
CA THR A 11 -11.30 -4.86 11.11
C THR A 11 -11.69 -3.63 11.94
N LEU A 12 -12.96 -3.23 11.91
CA LEU A 12 -13.50 -2.19 12.80
C LEU A 12 -14.05 -2.76 14.11
N GLU A 13 -13.82 -4.06 14.38
CA GLU A 13 -14.23 -4.67 15.63
C GLU A 13 -13.46 -4.10 16.82
N PRO A 14 -14.05 -4.06 18.04
CA PRO A 14 -13.40 -3.46 19.20
C PRO A 14 -12.02 -4.02 19.54
N GLU A 15 -11.78 -5.31 19.31
CA GLU A 15 -10.49 -5.97 19.51
C GLU A 15 -9.39 -5.46 18.58
N ASP A 16 -9.73 -4.88 17.44
CA ASP A 16 -8.78 -4.36 16.45
C ASP A 16 -8.50 -2.85 16.61
N TYR A 17 -9.05 -2.21 17.64
CA TYR A 17 -8.90 -0.75 17.83
C TYR A 17 -7.44 -0.29 17.85
N ASP A 18 -6.54 -1.03 18.46
CA ASP A 18 -5.11 -0.69 18.47
C ASP A 18 -4.45 -0.91 17.10
N LYS A 19 -4.90 -1.89 16.32
CA LYS A 19 -4.46 -2.09 14.93
C LYS A 19 -4.93 -0.92 14.04
N VAL A 20 -6.16 -0.45 14.21
CA VAL A 20 -6.68 0.74 13.50
C VAL A 20 -5.82 1.98 13.78
N LYS A 21 -5.43 2.20 15.05
CA LYS A 21 -4.50 3.27 15.42
C LYS A 21 -3.14 3.15 14.73
N GLU A 22 -2.62 1.94 14.57
CA GLU A 22 -1.35 1.72 13.88
C GLU A 22 -1.46 1.99 12.37
N VAL A 23 -2.56 1.59 11.73
CA VAL A 23 -2.84 1.98 10.33
C VAL A 23 -2.86 3.51 10.21
N TYR A 24 -3.57 4.20 11.11
CA TYR A 24 -3.60 5.66 11.15
C TYR A 24 -2.21 6.27 11.34
N ARG A 25 -1.42 5.77 12.30
CA ARG A 25 -0.05 6.27 12.55
C ARG A 25 0.82 6.16 11.31
N LEU A 26 0.79 5.02 10.62
CA LEU A 26 1.54 4.79 9.39
C LEU A 26 1.14 5.78 8.27
N HIS A 27 -0.15 6.00 8.07
CA HIS A 27 -0.66 6.93 7.07
C HIS A 27 -0.32 8.38 7.42
N LYS A 28 -0.52 8.80 8.67
CA LYS A 28 -0.16 10.14 9.16
C LYS A 28 1.33 10.43 8.98
N GLU A 29 2.20 9.47 9.29
CA GLU A 29 3.65 9.59 9.11
C GLU A 29 4.05 9.93 7.67
N GLN A 30 3.24 9.55 6.69
CA GLN A 30 3.53 9.69 5.27
C GLN A 30 2.48 10.51 4.50
N ALA A 31 1.57 11.18 5.19
CA ALA A 31 0.43 11.86 4.59
C ALA A 31 0.80 12.76 3.40
N SER A 32 1.87 13.54 3.51
CA SER A 32 2.35 14.43 2.44
C SER A 32 2.84 13.73 1.17
N LYS A 33 2.98 12.40 1.20
CA LYS A 33 3.38 11.57 0.05
C LYS A 33 2.25 10.70 -0.46
N LEU A 34 1.29 10.38 0.39
CA LEU A 34 0.16 9.51 0.08
C LEU A 34 -1.01 10.30 -0.51
N PHE A 35 -1.30 11.46 0.08
CA PHE A 35 -2.46 12.27 -0.30
C PHE A 35 -2.01 13.48 -1.11
N ASP A 36 -2.51 13.59 -2.32
CA ASP A 36 -2.27 14.77 -3.15
C ASP A 36 -3.22 15.92 -2.74
N LEU A 37 -2.98 17.12 -3.24
CA LEU A 37 -3.76 18.30 -2.87
C LEU A 37 -5.21 18.28 -3.41
N SER A 38 -5.54 17.36 -4.30
CA SER A 38 -6.90 17.18 -4.82
C SER A 38 -7.74 16.20 -4.01
N SER A 39 -7.12 15.45 -3.08
CA SER A 39 -7.78 14.36 -2.35
C SER A 39 -8.74 14.82 -1.25
N ASN A 40 -8.80 16.11 -0.91
CA ASN A 40 -9.54 16.64 0.24
C ASN A 40 -9.14 16.06 1.61
N ILE A 41 -8.06 15.30 1.69
CA ILE A 41 -7.55 14.71 2.93
C ILE A 41 -6.48 15.64 3.49
N VAL A 42 -6.86 16.50 4.42
CA VAL A 42 -6.02 17.60 4.93
C VAL A 42 -5.79 17.50 6.44
N THR A 43 -6.78 17.03 7.18
CA THR A 43 -6.76 16.95 8.64
C THR A 43 -6.48 15.52 9.13
N ASP A 44 -6.19 15.40 10.41
CA ASP A 44 -6.07 14.10 11.08
C ASP A 44 -7.39 13.31 11.05
N GLU A 45 -8.52 14.02 11.10
CA GLU A 45 -9.87 13.45 11.02
C GLU A 45 -10.13 12.88 9.62
N ASP A 46 -9.78 13.62 8.56
CA ASP A 46 -9.89 13.15 7.18
C ASP A 46 -9.08 11.87 6.95
N ILE A 47 -7.86 11.77 7.52
CA ILE A 47 -7.04 10.56 7.45
C ILE A 47 -7.73 9.40 8.16
N MET A 48 -8.30 9.64 9.34
CA MET A 48 -8.99 8.58 10.08
C MET A 48 -10.24 8.10 9.34
N ASP A 49 -11.00 9.01 8.75
CA ASP A 49 -12.20 8.67 7.98
C ASP A 49 -11.85 7.90 6.70
N TYR A 50 -10.78 8.32 6.00
CA TYR A 50 -10.23 7.54 4.89
C TYR A 50 -9.92 6.11 5.31
N ILE A 51 -9.22 5.91 6.43
CA ILE A 51 -8.83 4.59 6.93
C ILE A 51 -10.05 3.73 7.27
N LYS A 52 -11.06 4.30 7.96
CA LYS A 52 -12.31 3.59 8.26
C LYS A 52 -13.02 3.12 7.00
N VAL A 53 -13.07 3.97 5.96
CA VAL A 53 -13.64 3.61 4.66
C VAL A 53 -12.85 2.45 4.05
N ARG A 54 -11.51 2.52 4.08
CA ARG A 54 -10.67 1.42 3.55
C ARG A 54 -10.90 0.12 4.30
N ILE A 55 -10.91 0.13 5.63
CA ILE A 55 -11.17 -1.07 6.44
C ILE A 55 -12.59 -1.63 6.20
N THR A 56 -13.56 -0.78 5.89
CA THR A 56 -14.95 -1.21 5.63
C THR A 56 -15.11 -1.93 4.28
N TYR A 57 -14.41 -1.47 3.25
CA TYR A 57 -14.64 -1.92 1.87
C TYR A 57 -13.49 -2.72 1.26
N ASP A 58 -12.31 -2.66 1.84
CA ASP A 58 -11.08 -3.25 1.31
C ASP A 58 -10.48 -4.22 2.33
N ILE A 59 -9.51 -5.01 1.87
CA ILE A 59 -8.71 -5.84 2.77
C ILE A 59 -7.51 -5.01 3.23
N VAL A 60 -7.44 -4.77 4.54
CA VAL A 60 -6.33 -4.01 5.15
C VAL A 60 -5.49 -4.95 5.99
N LEU A 61 -4.21 -5.07 5.63
CA LEU A 61 -3.24 -5.94 6.30
C LEU A 61 -2.17 -5.10 6.99
N LEU A 62 -1.90 -5.37 8.27
CA LEU A 62 -0.73 -4.86 8.98
C LEU A 62 0.40 -5.87 8.94
N ALA A 63 1.59 -5.44 8.55
CA ALA A 63 2.81 -6.23 8.59
C ALA A 63 3.47 -6.13 9.97
N ILE A 64 3.73 -7.26 10.59
CA ILE A 64 4.37 -7.39 11.91
C ILE A 64 5.78 -7.93 11.73
N ASP A 65 6.78 -7.23 12.20
CA ASP A 65 8.16 -7.70 12.25
C ASP A 65 8.28 -8.78 13.35
N LYS A 66 8.58 -10.02 12.97
CA LYS A 66 8.63 -11.19 13.87
C LYS A 66 9.69 -11.09 14.95
N GLU A 67 10.79 -10.37 14.69
CA GLU A 67 11.89 -10.20 15.65
C GLU A 67 11.53 -9.20 16.74
N THR A 68 10.83 -8.14 16.40
CA THR A 68 10.56 -7.02 17.30
C THR A 68 9.11 -6.93 17.76
N ASN A 69 8.23 -7.68 17.15
CA ASN A 69 6.77 -7.63 17.33
C ASN A 69 6.18 -6.22 17.12
N HIS A 70 6.79 -5.44 16.22
CA HIS A 70 6.30 -4.10 15.89
C HIS A 70 5.63 -4.07 14.52
N TYR A 71 4.59 -3.25 14.39
CA TYR A 71 3.96 -2.95 13.11
C TYR A 71 4.91 -2.16 12.21
N SER A 72 5.19 -2.69 11.04
CA SER A 72 6.22 -2.19 10.12
C SER A 72 5.65 -1.54 8.86
N GLY A 73 4.43 -1.89 8.49
CA GLY A 73 3.75 -1.37 7.32
C GLY A 73 2.29 -1.77 7.26
N CYS A 74 1.59 -1.21 6.28
CA CYS A 74 0.20 -1.50 5.98
C CYS A 74 0.07 -1.76 4.48
N VAL A 75 -0.67 -2.79 4.10
CA VAL A 75 -1.07 -3.10 2.73
C VAL A 75 -2.59 -2.98 2.65
N ILE A 76 -3.08 -2.21 1.69
CA ILE A 76 -4.51 -2.10 1.38
C ILE A 76 -4.72 -2.70 0.01
N LEU A 77 -5.61 -3.67 -0.09
CA LEU A 77 -5.98 -4.37 -1.31
C LEU A 77 -7.40 -3.97 -1.69
N GLN A 78 -7.53 -3.31 -2.84
CA GLN A 78 -8.74 -2.62 -3.26
C GLN A 78 -9.30 -3.20 -4.55
N ASP A 79 -10.60 -3.01 -4.73
CA ASP A 79 -11.33 -3.25 -5.97
C ASP A 79 -11.04 -4.60 -6.63
N PRO A 80 -11.12 -5.74 -5.92
CA PRO A 80 -10.84 -7.04 -6.49
C PRO A 80 -11.86 -7.37 -7.59
N ILE A 81 -11.37 -7.57 -8.82
CA ILE A 81 -12.17 -8.11 -9.92
C ILE A 81 -12.07 -9.63 -9.84
N VAL A 82 -13.15 -10.27 -9.42
CA VAL A 82 -13.21 -11.72 -9.26
C VAL A 82 -13.95 -12.35 -10.44
N TYR A 83 -13.34 -13.38 -11.03
CA TYR A 83 -13.97 -14.22 -12.05
C TYR A 83 -13.73 -15.68 -11.69
N ASP A 84 -14.82 -16.44 -11.55
CA ASP A 84 -14.81 -17.81 -11.01
C ASP A 84 -14.05 -17.90 -9.66
N ASP A 85 -13.01 -18.71 -9.59
CA ASP A 85 -12.20 -18.94 -8.38
C ASP A 85 -10.89 -18.13 -8.38
N ARG A 86 -10.79 -17.07 -9.18
CA ARG A 86 -9.57 -16.25 -9.32
C ARG A 86 -9.85 -14.78 -9.10
N ILE A 87 -8.85 -14.06 -8.61
CA ILE A 87 -8.82 -12.59 -8.62
C ILE A 87 -8.06 -12.17 -9.88
N VAL A 88 -8.80 -11.71 -10.89
CA VAL A 88 -8.23 -11.33 -12.19
C VAL A 88 -7.41 -10.07 -12.11
N ASN A 89 -7.84 -9.10 -11.30
CA ASN A 89 -7.12 -7.86 -11.02
C ASN A 89 -7.43 -7.35 -9.62
N MET A 90 -6.46 -6.74 -8.98
CA MET A 90 -6.61 -6.08 -7.67
C MET A 90 -5.62 -4.93 -7.56
N GLU A 91 -6.06 -3.79 -7.05
CA GLU A 91 -5.18 -2.66 -6.75
C GLU A 91 -4.56 -2.83 -5.35
N CYS A 92 -3.30 -2.44 -5.20
CA CYS A 92 -2.55 -2.55 -3.96
C CYS A 92 -1.92 -1.21 -3.59
N HIS A 93 -2.13 -0.79 -2.36
CA HIS A 93 -1.44 0.35 -1.75
C HIS A 93 -0.53 -0.14 -0.62
N LEU A 94 0.71 0.31 -0.62
CA LEU A 94 1.70 -0.03 0.41
C LEU A 94 2.16 1.21 1.16
N VAL A 95 2.01 1.19 2.46
CA VAL A 95 2.54 2.21 3.38
C VAL A 95 3.54 1.54 4.31
N VAL A 96 4.82 1.90 4.22
CA VAL A 96 5.89 1.35 5.06
C VAL A 96 6.39 2.39 6.04
N GLY A 97 6.42 2.06 7.34
CA GLY A 97 6.96 2.93 8.38
C GLY A 97 8.42 3.34 8.08
N LYS A 98 8.78 4.59 8.36
CA LYS A 98 10.10 5.16 7.97
C LYS A 98 11.29 4.31 8.43
N ARG A 99 11.21 3.73 9.61
CA ARG A 99 12.28 2.86 10.17
C ARG A 99 12.51 1.57 9.37
N TYR A 100 11.54 1.18 8.52
CA TYR A 100 11.59 -0.04 7.69
C TYR A 100 11.87 0.25 6.21
N TRP A 101 12.20 1.48 5.84
CA TRP A 101 12.54 1.79 4.46
C TRP A 101 13.81 1.06 3.97
N GLY A 102 13.92 0.91 2.65
CA GLY A 102 15.05 0.24 2.02
C GLY A 102 14.88 -1.28 1.95
N LYS A 103 15.84 -2.04 2.50
CA LYS A 103 15.86 -3.51 2.40
C LYS A 103 14.61 -4.17 3.01
N ASN A 104 14.11 -3.63 4.13
CA ASN A 104 12.93 -4.16 4.79
C ASN A 104 11.65 -3.94 3.97
N SER A 105 11.51 -2.83 3.26
CA SER A 105 10.35 -2.59 2.39
C SER A 105 10.22 -3.68 1.31
N ARG A 106 11.34 -4.11 0.73
CA ARG A 106 11.38 -5.21 -0.24
C ARG A 106 10.94 -6.53 0.39
N GLN A 107 11.43 -6.82 1.59
CA GLN A 107 11.07 -8.05 2.31
C GLN A 107 9.57 -8.05 2.68
N ILE A 108 9.01 -6.91 3.10
CA ILE A 108 7.56 -6.78 3.38
C ILE A 108 6.74 -7.17 2.14
N ILE A 109 7.13 -6.72 0.93
CA ILE A 109 6.40 -7.06 -0.30
C ILE A 109 6.49 -8.57 -0.58
N PHE A 110 7.67 -9.18 -0.49
CA PHE A 110 7.82 -10.61 -0.74
C PHE A 110 7.06 -11.46 0.26
N ASP A 111 7.10 -11.09 1.55
CA ASP A 111 6.35 -11.80 2.59
C ASP A 111 4.83 -11.59 2.42
N CYS A 112 4.40 -10.40 1.96
CA CYS A 112 3.01 -10.14 1.61
C CYS A 112 2.55 -11.04 0.45
N TYR A 113 3.33 -11.18 -0.61
CA TYR A 113 3.00 -12.08 -1.71
C TYR A 113 2.82 -13.51 -1.25
N LYS A 114 3.71 -13.99 -0.38
CA LYS A 114 3.56 -15.31 0.21
C LYS A 114 2.27 -15.44 1.01
N TYR A 115 1.98 -14.46 1.86
CA TYR A 115 0.73 -14.42 2.63
C TYR A 115 -0.50 -14.45 1.71
N LEU A 116 -0.52 -13.65 0.65
CA LEU A 116 -1.64 -13.61 -0.30
C LEU A 116 -1.82 -14.97 -1.01
N LYS A 117 -0.72 -15.60 -1.44
CA LYS A 117 -0.75 -16.91 -2.08
C LYS A 117 -1.28 -18.01 -1.15
N ASP A 118 -0.94 -17.93 0.14
CA ASP A 118 -1.31 -18.96 1.12
C ASP A 118 -2.75 -18.78 1.66
N ASN A 119 -3.29 -17.54 1.62
CA ASN A 119 -4.55 -17.20 2.30
C ASN A 119 -5.67 -16.66 1.38
N MET A 120 -5.38 -16.37 0.11
CA MET A 120 -6.35 -15.83 -0.83
C MET A 120 -6.53 -16.72 -2.06
N LYS A 121 -7.60 -16.46 -2.83
CA LYS A 121 -7.73 -17.00 -4.18
C LYS A 121 -6.54 -16.61 -5.05
N PRO A 122 -6.15 -17.39 -6.07
CA PRO A 122 -5.09 -17.02 -6.98
C PRO A 122 -5.29 -15.61 -7.56
N ILE A 123 -4.24 -14.80 -7.54
CA ILE A 123 -4.24 -13.43 -8.04
C ILE A 123 -3.46 -13.42 -9.36
N ASP A 124 -4.15 -13.08 -10.47
CA ASP A 124 -3.52 -13.03 -11.78
C ASP A 124 -2.74 -11.73 -11.99
N ARG A 125 -3.24 -10.61 -11.45
CA ARG A 125 -2.66 -9.30 -11.62
C ARG A 125 -2.82 -8.46 -10.36
N LEU A 126 -1.71 -7.91 -9.89
CA LEU A 126 -1.67 -6.88 -8.85
C LEU A 126 -1.21 -5.56 -9.46
N GLU A 127 -1.97 -4.52 -9.24
CA GLU A 127 -1.73 -3.18 -9.78
C GLU A 127 -1.43 -2.19 -8.67
N CYS A 128 -0.61 -1.18 -8.93
CA CYS A 128 -0.44 -0.04 -8.04
C CYS A 128 -0.15 1.25 -8.80
N SER A 129 -0.69 2.34 -8.27
CA SER A 129 -0.52 3.69 -8.78
C SER A 129 0.49 4.46 -7.95
N VAL A 130 1.44 5.13 -8.60
CA VAL A 130 2.56 5.81 -7.92
C VAL A 130 2.82 7.18 -8.52
N PRO A 131 2.93 8.24 -7.69
CA PRO A 131 3.39 9.54 -8.15
C PRO A 131 4.79 9.47 -8.76
N SER A 132 5.00 10.11 -9.93
CA SER A 132 6.27 10.07 -10.66
C SER A 132 7.46 10.68 -9.90
N ASN A 133 7.22 11.43 -8.83
CA ASN A 133 8.23 11.97 -7.93
C ASN A 133 8.57 11.06 -6.73
N ASN A 134 7.89 9.92 -6.58
CA ASN A 134 8.17 8.96 -5.51
C ASN A 134 9.22 7.92 -5.95
N TYR A 135 10.45 8.39 -6.16
CA TYR A 135 11.56 7.53 -6.67
C TYR A 135 11.84 6.31 -5.81
N GLY A 136 11.58 6.39 -4.50
CA GLY A 136 11.79 5.28 -3.58
C GLY A 136 10.85 4.10 -3.89
N ILE A 137 9.57 4.36 -4.02
CA ILE A 137 8.57 3.33 -4.38
C ILE A 137 8.77 2.85 -5.82
N ILE A 138 9.05 3.76 -6.77
CA ILE A 138 9.32 3.42 -8.17
C ILE A 138 10.47 2.39 -8.27
N LYS A 139 11.57 2.63 -7.54
CA LYS A 139 12.68 1.70 -7.50
C LYS A 139 12.27 0.37 -6.86
N LEU A 140 11.58 0.43 -5.73
CA LEU A 140 11.13 -0.74 -4.99
C LEU A 140 10.24 -1.65 -5.87
N LEU A 141 9.25 -1.08 -6.57
CA LEU A 141 8.36 -1.83 -7.46
C LEU A 141 9.12 -2.53 -8.58
N LYS A 142 10.08 -1.82 -9.21
CA LYS A 142 10.95 -2.42 -10.23
C LYS A 142 11.79 -3.57 -9.67
N ASP A 143 12.36 -3.40 -8.47
CA ASP A 143 13.19 -4.41 -7.80
C ASP A 143 12.41 -5.69 -7.44
N VAL A 144 11.09 -5.59 -7.28
CA VAL A 144 10.20 -6.74 -6.98
C VAL A 144 9.39 -7.22 -8.20
N GLY A 145 9.74 -6.75 -9.40
CA GLY A 145 9.23 -7.29 -10.65
C GLY A 145 8.04 -6.57 -11.27
N PHE A 146 7.55 -5.48 -10.67
CA PHE A 146 6.49 -4.67 -11.30
C PHE A 146 7.01 -3.94 -12.54
N LYS A 147 6.15 -3.83 -13.55
CA LYS A 147 6.41 -3.13 -14.81
C LYS A 147 5.47 -1.94 -14.96
N VAL A 148 5.97 -0.86 -15.54
CA VAL A 148 5.13 0.29 -15.91
C VAL A 148 4.26 -0.11 -17.10
N GLU A 149 2.96 0.09 -16.98
CA GLU A 149 2.01 -0.12 -18.07
C GLU A 149 1.38 1.16 -18.60
N GLY A 150 1.33 2.19 -17.77
CA GLY A 150 0.72 3.44 -18.15
C GLY A 150 1.27 4.66 -17.41
N THR A 151 0.95 5.83 -17.97
CA THR A 151 1.26 7.12 -17.35
C THR A 151 0.08 8.07 -17.55
N LEU A 152 -0.53 8.51 -16.45
CA LEU A 152 -1.55 9.56 -16.46
C LEU A 152 -0.84 10.89 -16.26
N LYS A 153 -0.84 11.73 -17.29
CA LYS A 153 -0.11 13.02 -17.25
C LYS A 153 -0.81 14.04 -16.36
N ASN A 154 -0.01 14.73 -15.52
CA ASN A 154 -0.47 15.82 -14.65
C ASN A 154 -1.67 15.46 -13.75
N LYS A 155 -1.81 14.19 -13.40
CA LYS A 155 -2.95 13.67 -12.62
C LYS A 155 -2.93 14.11 -11.16
N LEU A 156 -1.73 14.20 -10.56
CA LEU A 156 -1.55 14.42 -9.13
C LEU A 156 -0.96 15.79 -8.86
N ILE A 157 -1.32 16.39 -7.73
CA ILE A 157 -0.82 17.71 -7.30
C ILE A 157 -0.22 17.59 -5.90
N PHE A 158 1.10 17.73 -5.77
CA PHE A 158 1.78 17.78 -4.48
C PHE A 158 2.52 19.11 -4.28
N ARG A 159 2.86 19.44 -3.03
CA ARG A 159 3.71 20.59 -2.73
C ARG A 159 5.18 20.23 -2.99
N ASP A 160 5.89 21.13 -3.65
CA ASP A 160 7.34 21.00 -3.83
C ASP A 160 8.10 21.44 -2.55
N LYS A 161 9.44 21.38 -2.59
CA LYS A 161 10.32 21.78 -1.48
C LYS A 161 10.15 23.25 -1.04
N ASN A 162 9.55 24.10 -1.88
CA ASN A 162 9.27 25.49 -1.60
C ASN A 162 7.80 25.71 -1.20
N ASN A 163 7.09 24.64 -0.85
CA ASN A 163 5.67 24.62 -0.49
C ASN A 163 4.72 25.12 -1.60
N LYS A 164 5.15 25.07 -2.87
CA LYS A 164 4.33 25.44 -4.03
C LYS A 164 3.68 24.22 -4.66
N PRO A 165 2.38 24.28 -5.06
CA PRO A 165 1.73 23.19 -5.75
C PRO A 165 2.40 22.93 -7.11
N ARG A 166 2.64 21.66 -7.43
CA ARG A 166 3.15 21.17 -8.72
C ARG A 166 2.40 19.94 -9.15
N HIS A 167 2.17 19.86 -10.46
CA HIS A 167 1.59 18.68 -11.08
C HIS A 167 2.65 17.59 -11.28
N TYR A 168 2.26 16.36 -11.01
CA TYR A 168 3.04 15.16 -11.23
C TYR A 168 2.24 14.14 -12.04
N ASN A 169 2.95 13.33 -12.78
CA ASN A 169 2.31 12.19 -13.45
C ASN A 169 2.03 11.09 -12.41
N GLU A 170 0.96 10.33 -12.66
CA GLU A 170 0.71 9.07 -11.99
C GLU A 170 1.20 7.93 -12.89
N LEU A 171 2.04 7.05 -12.34
CA LEU A 171 2.56 5.88 -13.04
C LEU A 171 1.78 4.65 -12.58
N ILE A 172 1.23 3.91 -13.54
CA ILE A 172 0.53 2.66 -13.28
C ILE A 172 1.52 1.52 -13.44
N TYR A 173 1.72 0.76 -12.39
CA TYR A 173 2.57 -0.42 -12.34
C TYR A 173 1.72 -1.67 -12.15
N SER A 174 2.11 -2.76 -12.79
CA SER A 174 1.51 -4.07 -12.52
C SER A 174 2.56 -5.16 -12.40
N ASN A 175 2.19 -6.21 -11.68
CA ASN A 175 2.86 -7.50 -11.68
C ASN A 175 1.83 -8.57 -12.06
N ILE A 176 2.16 -9.38 -13.04
CA ILE A 176 1.32 -10.44 -13.59
C ILE A 176 1.88 -11.79 -13.12
N ASN A 177 0.98 -12.74 -12.79
CA ASN A 177 1.33 -14.09 -12.36
C ASN A 177 2.06 -14.13 -11.00
N LEU A 178 1.46 -13.54 -9.97
CA LEU A 178 1.96 -13.67 -8.59
C LEU A 178 1.91 -15.10 -8.03
N GLY A 179 1.37 -16.04 -8.78
CA GLY A 179 1.14 -17.44 -8.38
C GLY A 179 2.12 -18.47 -8.96
N GLU A 180 3.06 -18.04 -9.81
CA GLU A 180 4.06 -18.95 -10.41
C GLU A 180 5.40 -18.92 -9.70
#